data_210304f262cdcdf25315b36cc785c198
#
_entry.id   210304f262cdcdf25315b36cc785c198
#
_cell.length_a   1.000
_cell.length_b   1.000
_cell.length_c   1.000
_cell.angle_alpha   90.00
_cell.angle_beta   90.00
_cell.angle_gamma   90.00
#
_symmetry.space_group_name_H-M   'P 1'
#
loop_
_entity.id
_entity.type
_entity.pdbx_description
1 polymer ?
#
loop_
_entity_poly.entity_id
_entity_poly.type
_entity_poly.pdbx_seq_one_letter_code
_entity_poly.pdbx_strand_id
1 'polypeptide(L)'
;MGYRRMKKRDLWEIYRRWQAGQSLSHIAANERRDRKTVRYYLQGFGSLGLAPTGTSMENQQFYEVVQKLLPTRNERPAPGSDQLLPHVDELRELINRAKEALKPKTAFLVVRTKYELSVSYATFKRFARQQGLSRVERKRMIRIELPPGLETQLDYGKVGTLRDWARGAARVVWAFCGVLTHSRLPYVQFVFCQDGVSFVGSVVLMLEYYEGSTQFISPDNLKSAVIKPDLWDPQINRALGEAAEHYGLFVDPCRVGRSTDKGKVERFVPVARELFGMLKALHPSADLAELNRFALQWCREDYGRREHGTTGVTPMEAFEVERPTLKALPAERFEVPEWKHVSVHAGDQFLTFNKRRFSLPVAWRGRRVWARYVAPILQLFDNEQLIRQYVLNDRQRIYWVEQDFPAEVRTMMNGGYPGWILEKGRGYGLAAVELLASVLQPHAYLNARRARGMLDIMATHHGRPYFEEVCQRAKSRSVVLPATLKRMLEAAAQRPIFQHELPLSELGAQMVRDIRYYTN
;
A
#
# COMPACT_ATOMS: atom_id res chain seq x y z
N MET A 1 9.14 52.88 4.51
CA MET A 1 7.70 52.80 4.13
C MET A 1 7.61 52.47 2.65
N GLY A 2 7.05 51.31 2.30
CA GLY A 2 6.93 50.87 0.91
C GLY A 2 5.94 51.74 0.13
N TYR A 3 6.33 52.16 -1.07
CA TYR A 3 5.51 52.96 -1.99
C TYR A 3 4.21 52.20 -2.34
N ARG A 4 3.09 52.57 -1.70
CA ARG A 4 1.77 51.97 -1.96
C ARG A 4 1.24 52.54 -3.27
N ARG A 5 1.15 51.68 -4.30
CA ARG A 5 0.65 52.03 -5.65
C ARG A 5 -0.79 52.57 -5.57
N MET A 6 -1.07 53.66 -6.30
CA MET A 6 -2.43 54.18 -6.46
C MET A 6 -3.30 53.20 -7.24
N LYS A 7 -4.48 52.92 -6.74
CA LYS A 7 -5.52 52.11 -7.39
C LYS A 7 -6.63 53.00 -7.95
N LYS A 8 -7.42 52.49 -8.90
CA LYS A 8 -8.58 53.22 -9.43
C LYS A 8 -9.48 53.76 -8.33
N ARG A 9 -9.75 52.95 -7.29
CA ARG A 9 -10.56 53.34 -6.14
C ARG A 9 -9.95 54.50 -5.35
N ASP A 10 -8.65 54.52 -5.16
CA ASP A 10 -7.95 55.62 -4.43
C ASP A 10 -8.12 56.94 -5.20
N LEU A 11 -8.05 56.90 -6.55
CA LEU A 11 -8.25 58.10 -7.40
C LEU A 11 -9.71 58.61 -7.35
N TRP A 12 -10.67 57.66 -7.30
CA TRP A 12 -12.08 58.00 -7.16
C TRP A 12 -12.37 58.72 -5.82
N GLU A 13 -11.82 58.23 -4.71
CA GLU A 13 -11.99 58.87 -3.42
C GLU A 13 -11.31 60.29 -3.36
N ILE A 14 -10.14 60.44 -3.96
CA ILE A 14 -9.48 61.74 -4.08
C ILE A 14 -10.37 62.69 -4.90
N TYR A 15 -10.95 62.23 -6.02
CA TYR A 15 -11.81 63.04 -6.87
C TYR A 15 -13.11 63.48 -6.15
N ARG A 16 -13.80 62.52 -5.50
CA ARG A 16 -15.02 62.82 -4.71
C ARG A 16 -14.80 63.86 -3.63
N ARG A 17 -13.69 63.73 -2.89
CA ARG A 17 -13.30 64.70 -1.86
C ARG A 17 -12.97 66.05 -2.42
N TRP A 18 -12.34 66.08 -3.57
CA TRP A 18 -12.06 67.33 -4.28
C TRP A 18 -13.34 68.02 -4.77
N GLN A 19 -14.28 67.26 -5.34
CA GLN A 19 -15.61 67.78 -5.70
C GLN A 19 -16.40 68.29 -4.47
N ALA A 20 -16.23 67.66 -3.34
CA ALA A 20 -16.83 68.12 -2.07
C ALA A 20 -16.12 69.36 -1.47
N GLY A 21 -15.22 69.99 -2.18
CA GLY A 21 -14.52 71.22 -1.75
C GLY A 21 -13.46 71.01 -0.66
N GLN A 22 -13.05 69.77 -0.38
CA GLN A 22 -12.01 69.53 0.61
C GLN A 22 -10.64 70.06 0.15
N SER A 23 -9.89 70.66 1.07
CA SER A 23 -8.55 71.16 0.77
C SER A 23 -7.58 69.99 0.51
N LEU A 24 -6.53 70.26 -0.30
CA LEU A 24 -5.47 69.30 -0.60
C LEU A 24 -4.88 68.67 0.68
N SER A 25 -4.75 69.43 1.74
CA SER A 25 -4.21 68.94 3.02
C SER A 25 -5.16 67.96 3.70
N HIS A 26 -6.49 68.21 3.67
CA HIS A 26 -7.52 67.31 4.19
C HIS A 26 -7.63 66.04 3.37
N ILE A 27 -7.57 66.13 2.04
CA ILE A 27 -7.58 64.95 1.16
C ILE A 27 -6.35 64.07 1.42
N ALA A 28 -5.16 64.69 1.54
CA ALA A 28 -3.92 63.98 1.78
C ALA A 28 -3.93 63.24 3.13
N ALA A 29 -4.46 63.89 4.18
CA ALA A 29 -4.58 63.31 5.51
C ALA A 29 -5.57 62.13 5.54
N ASN A 30 -6.77 62.30 4.96
CA ASN A 30 -7.83 61.30 4.95
C ASN A 30 -7.45 60.08 4.13
N GLU A 31 -6.78 60.27 2.98
CA GLU A 31 -6.35 59.17 2.12
C GLU A 31 -4.99 58.58 2.53
N ARG A 32 -4.39 59.11 3.61
CA ARG A 32 -3.05 58.70 4.10
C ARG A 32 -2.00 58.72 2.98
N ARG A 33 -1.98 59.84 2.21
CA ARG A 33 -1.09 60.04 1.06
C ARG A 33 -0.25 61.30 1.25
N ASP A 34 0.90 61.33 0.59
CA ASP A 34 1.72 62.51 0.53
C ASP A 34 1.01 63.63 -0.27
N ARG A 35 1.14 64.90 0.20
CA ARG A 35 0.55 66.08 -0.45
C ARG A 35 0.99 66.23 -1.90
N LYS A 36 2.26 65.86 -2.22
CA LYS A 36 2.77 65.94 -3.60
C LYS A 36 2.05 64.98 -4.51
N THR A 37 1.79 63.77 -4.01
CA THR A 37 1.03 62.74 -4.73
C THR A 37 -0.40 63.19 -5.01
N VAL A 38 -1.11 63.69 -4.00
CA VAL A 38 -2.47 64.21 -4.19
C VAL A 38 -2.49 65.38 -5.15
N ARG A 39 -1.56 66.36 -5.01
CA ARG A 39 -1.45 67.50 -5.94
C ARG A 39 -1.24 67.03 -7.39
N TYR A 40 -0.36 66.07 -7.62
CA TYR A 40 -0.11 65.51 -8.95
C TYR A 40 -1.40 64.98 -9.59
N TYR A 41 -2.22 64.21 -8.85
CA TYR A 41 -3.48 63.69 -9.39
C TYR A 41 -4.55 64.76 -9.55
N LEU A 42 -4.66 65.72 -8.67
CA LEU A 42 -5.57 66.87 -8.83
C LEU A 42 -5.26 67.70 -10.07
N GLN A 43 -3.97 67.97 -10.33
CA GLN A 43 -3.51 68.62 -11.57
C GLN A 43 -3.84 67.74 -12.80
N GLY A 44 -3.64 66.40 -12.68
CA GLY A 44 -4.02 65.48 -13.74
C GLY A 44 -5.53 65.45 -14.00
N PHE A 45 -6.37 65.56 -12.99
CA PHE A 45 -7.83 65.68 -13.18
C PHE A 45 -8.16 66.96 -13.93
N GLY A 46 -7.56 68.10 -13.57
CA GLY A 46 -7.74 69.36 -14.31
C GLY A 46 -7.32 69.26 -15.77
N SER A 47 -6.19 68.59 -16.08
CA SER A 47 -5.75 68.39 -17.48
C SER A 47 -6.69 67.48 -18.31
N LEU A 48 -7.51 66.68 -17.66
CA LEU A 48 -8.55 65.86 -18.29
C LEU A 48 -9.91 66.56 -18.33
N GLY A 49 -10.00 67.86 -17.99
CA GLY A 49 -11.25 68.63 -18.01
C GLY A 49 -12.16 68.37 -16.79
N LEU A 50 -11.67 67.71 -15.76
CA LEU A 50 -12.42 67.48 -14.52
C LEU A 50 -12.22 68.70 -13.59
N ALA A 51 -13.30 69.32 -13.13
CA ALA A 51 -13.30 70.46 -12.24
C ALA A 51 -13.94 70.15 -10.89
N PRO A 52 -13.56 70.86 -9.80
CA PRO A 52 -14.15 70.66 -8.49
C PRO A 52 -15.66 71.05 -8.41
N THR A 53 -16.10 71.92 -9.31
CA THR A 53 -17.48 72.44 -9.37
C THR A 53 -18.26 71.90 -10.58
N GLY A 54 -17.79 70.83 -11.25
CA GLY A 54 -18.42 70.26 -12.41
C GLY A 54 -19.56 69.30 -12.08
N THR A 55 -20.30 68.87 -13.14
CA THR A 55 -21.36 67.86 -13.02
C THR A 55 -20.83 66.56 -12.40
N SER A 56 -21.55 66.00 -11.44
CA SER A 56 -21.20 64.75 -10.81
C SER A 56 -21.12 63.65 -11.86
N MET A 57 -19.99 63.02 -12.00
CA MET A 57 -19.72 61.93 -12.94
C MET A 57 -19.94 60.59 -12.22
N GLU A 58 -20.51 59.60 -12.92
CA GLU A 58 -20.60 58.25 -12.41
C GLU A 58 -19.25 57.57 -12.32
N ASN A 59 -19.11 56.66 -11.36
CA ASN A 59 -17.85 55.97 -11.07
C ASN A 59 -17.25 55.27 -12.32
N GLN A 60 -18.09 54.70 -13.18
CA GLN A 60 -17.63 53.99 -14.36
C GLN A 60 -17.04 54.96 -15.41
N GLN A 61 -17.71 56.07 -15.68
CA GLN A 61 -17.24 57.12 -16.57
C GLN A 61 -15.96 57.76 -16.08
N PHE A 62 -15.86 58.01 -14.79
CA PHE A 62 -14.62 58.53 -14.20
C PHE A 62 -13.44 57.57 -14.41
N TYR A 63 -13.62 56.23 -14.25
CA TYR A 63 -12.54 55.30 -14.47
C TYR A 63 -12.05 55.25 -15.92
N GLU A 64 -12.89 55.48 -16.87
CA GLU A 64 -12.51 55.54 -18.29
C GLU A 64 -11.67 56.77 -18.57
N VAL A 65 -12.06 57.93 -18.04
CA VAL A 65 -11.35 59.20 -18.22
C VAL A 65 -9.98 59.19 -17.52
N VAL A 66 -9.90 58.72 -16.26
CA VAL A 66 -8.66 58.71 -15.47
C VAL A 66 -7.73 57.53 -15.77
N GLN A 67 -8.11 56.65 -16.63
CA GLN A 67 -7.26 55.52 -17.01
C GLN A 67 -5.88 55.99 -17.55
N LYS A 68 -5.84 57.13 -18.18
CA LYS A 68 -4.63 57.80 -18.70
C LYS A 68 -3.71 58.32 -17.58
N LEU A 69 -4.25 58.61 -16.39
CA LEU A 69 -3.49 59.09 -15.22
C LEU A 69 -2.92 57.97 -14.36
N LEU A 70 -3.47 56.75 -14.52
CA LEU A 70 -2.87 55.63 -13.85
C LEU A 70 -1.50 55.38 -14.45
N PRO A 71 -0.43 55.28 -13.61
CA PRO A 71 0.85 54.95 -14.15
C PRO A 71 0.76 53.66 -14.94
N THR A 72 0.81 53.77 -16.25
CA THR A 72 1.11 52.65 -17.13
C THR A 72 2.36 52.01 -16.56
N ARG A 73 2.37 50.69 -16.49
CA ARG A 73 3.53 49.96 -16.00
C ARG A 73 4.70 50.41 -16.86
N ASN A 74 5.57 51.27 -16.27
CA ASN A 74 6.72 51.78 -17.00
C ASN A 74 7.49 50.60 -17.54
N GLU A 75 7.42 50.38 -18.83
CA GLU A 75 8.15 49.41 -19.62
C GLU A 75 9.59 49.85 -19.85
N ARG A 76 10.18 50.53 -18.86
CA ARG A 76 11.62 50.78 -18.93
C ARG A 76 12.30 49.41 -18.96
N PRO A 77 13.07 49.11 -20.02
CA PRO A 77 13.87 47.90 -20.05
C PRO A 77 14.63 47.77 -18.74
N ALA A 78 14.61 46.62 -18.12
CA ALA A 78 15.39 46.43 -16.89
C ALA A 78 16.87 46.63 -17.23
N PRO A 79 17.66 47.40 -16.44
CA PRO A 79 19.08 47.58 -16.71
C PRO A 79 19.75 46.24 -16.97
N GLY A 80 20.45 46.07 -18.10
CA GLY A 80 21.09 44.84 -18.53
C GLY A 80 20.18 43.83 -19.26
N SER A 81 18.90 44.18 -19.52
CA SER A 81 18.03 43.32 -20.31
C SER A 81 18.45 43.19 -21.78
N ASP A 82 19.21 44.18 -22.28
CA ASP A 82 19.74 44.20 -23.64
C ASP A 82 20.62 42.98 -23.93
N GLN A 83 21.36 42.49 -22.92
CA GLN A 83 22.16 41.28 -23.03
C GLN A 83 21.30 40.01 -23.27
N LEU A 84 20.02 40.03 -22.90
CA LEU A 84 19.12 38.90 -23.05
C LEU A 84 18.36 38.92 -24.39
N LEU A 85 18.25 40.10 -25.04
CA LEU A 85 17.52 40.24 -26.30
C LEU A 85 17.96 39.28 -27.41
N PRO A 86 19.27 39.10 -27.68
CA PRO A 86 19.74 38.20 -28.72
C PRO A 86 19.38 36.72 -28.46
N HIS A 87 19.05 36.38 -27.21
CA HIS A 87 18.84 35.01 -26.77
C HIS A 87 17.38 34.68 -26.48
N VAL A 88 16.43 35.52 -26.90
CA VAL A 88 14.99 35.35 -26.65
C VAL A 88 14.47 34.06 -27.25
N ASP A 89 14.86 33.73 -28.48
CA ASP A 89 14.35 32.54 -29.18
C ASP A 89 14.94 31.26 -28.60
N GLU A 90 16.20 31.25 -28.21
CA GLU A 90 16.81 30.12 -27.50
C GLU A 90 16.15 29.91 -26.12
N LEU A 91 15.91 30.97 -25.38
CA LEU A 91 15.18 30.89 -24.11
C LEU A 91 13.74 30.39 -24.30
N ARG A 92 13.06 30.82 -25.35
CA ARG A 92 11.71 30.36 -25.69
C ARG A 92 11.73 28.88 -26.06
N GLU A 93 12.69 28.44 -26.85
CA GLU A 93 12.86 27.05 -27.20
C GLU A 93 13.12 26.18 -25.98
N LEU A 94 14.08 26.53 -25.13
CA LEU A 94 14.42 25.80 -23.93
C LEU A 94 13.24 25.68 -22.94
N ILE A 95 12.40 26.71 -22.85
CA ILE A 95 11.24 26.75 -21.94
C ILE A 95 10.06 25.93 -22.51
N ASN A 96 9.90 25.88 -23.85
CA ASN A 96 8.72 25.34 -24.52
C ASN A 96 8.97 24.00 -25.26
N ARG A 97 10.12 23.38 -25.15
CA ARG A 97 10.40 22.08 -25.77
C ARG A 97 9.31 21.05 -25.43
N ALA A 98 8.85 20.31 -26.42
CA ALA A 98 7.82 19.28 -26.23
C ALA A 98 8.27 18.14 -25.29
N LYS A 99 9.56 17.75 -25.38
CA LYS A 99 10.23 16.84 -24.44
C LYS A 99 11.31 17.61 -23.72
N GLU A 100 11.43 17.43 -22.41
CA GLU A 100 12.47 18.05 -21.56
C GLU A 100 12.42 19.59 -21.44
N ALA A 101 11.24 20.19 -21.40
CA ALA A 101 11.07 21.62 -21.19
C ALA A 101 11.72 22.07 -19.87
N LEU A 102 12.62 23.04 -19.93
CA LEU A 102 13.30 23.55 -18.76
C LEU A 102 12.43 24.57 -18.01
N LYS A 103 12.57 24.60 -16.68
CA LYS A 103 11.99 25.69 -15.89
C LYS A 103 12.66 27.02 -16.31
N PRO A 104 11.94 28.16 -16.33
CA PRO A 104 12.52 29.44 -16.75
C PRO A 104 13.82 29.83 -16.02
N LYS A 105 13.96 29.44 -14.73
CA LYS A 105 15.20 29.65 -13.98
C LYS A 105 16.35 28.81 -14.55
N THR A 106 16.09 27.57 -14.90
CA THR A 106 17.11 26.66 -15.45
C THR A 106 17.50 27.08 -16.87
N ALA A 107 16.53 27.44 -17.72
CA ALA A 107 16.79 27.98 -19.07
C ALA A 107 17.65 29.24 -19.00
N PHE A 108 17.34 30.14 -18.06
CA PHE A 108 18.16 31.34 -17.80
C PHE A 108 19.59 31.00 -17.39
N LEU A 109 19.79 30.04 -16.49
CA LEU A 109 21.11 29.61 -16.05
C LEU A 109 21.92 29.02 -17.23
N VAL A 110 21.28 28.22 -18.09
CA VAL A 110 21.94 27.66 -19.29
C VAL A 110 22.43 28.80 -20.20
N VAL A 111 21.55 29.74 -20.57
CA VAL A 111 21.89 30.84 -21.46
C VAL A 111 22.90 31.77 -20.79
N ARG A 112 22.74 32.10 -19.51
CA ARG A 112 23.68 32.92 -18.75
C ARG A 112 25.10 32.32 -18.75
N THR A 113 25.21 31.00 -18.49
CA THR A 113 26.51 30.32 -18.45
C THR A 113 27.13 30.21 -19.84
N LYS A 114 26.31 29.85 -20.85
CA LYS A 114 26.77 29.67 -22.23
C LYS A 114 27.36 30.95 -22.85
N TYR A 115 26.76 32.10 -22.52
CA TYR A 115 27.14 33.40 -23.10
C TYR A 115 27.78 34.35 -22.08
N GLU A 116 28.16 33.87 -20.90
CA GLU A 116 28.82 34.61 -19.83
C GLU A 116 28.11 35.91 -19.44
N LEU A 117 26.78 35.92 -19.44
CA LEU A 117 25.98 37.12 -19.21
C LEU A 117 26.07 37.59 -17.75
N SER A 118 26.25 38.90 -17.53
CA SER A 118 26.29 39.51 -16.20
C SER A 118 24.92 39.97 -15.71
N VAL A 119 23.86 39.24 -16.03
CA VAL A 119 22.47 39.59 -15.73
C VAL A 119 21.95 38.85 -14.50
N SER A 120 21.27 39.58 -13.61
CA SER A 120 20.64 38.99 -12.44
C SER A 120 19.37 38.22 -12.79
N TYR A 121 19.02 37.20 -11.98
CA TYR A 121 17.74 36.48 -12.16
C TYR A 121 16.52 37.38 -11.97
N ALA A 122 16.62 38.43 -11.15
CA ALA A 122 15.55 39.41 -10.98
C ALA A 122 15.29 40.23 -12.26
N THR A 123 16.37 40.58 -12.97
CA THR A 123 16.31 41.24 -14.29
C THR A 123 15.72 40.30 -15.32
N PHE A 124 16.19 39.03 -15.37
CA PHE A 124 15.60 38.00 -16.26
C PHE A 124 14.09 37.79 -15.99
N LYS A 125 13.63 37.73 -14.75
CA LYS A 125 12.18 37.59 -14.44
C LYS A 125 11.35 38.75 -15.02
N ARG A 126 11.86 39.99 -14.98
CA ARG A 126 11.18 41.14 -15.57
C ARG A 126 11.18 41.04 -17.10
N PHE A 127 12.33 40.76 -17.67
CA PHE A 127 12.51 40.54 -19.10
C PHE A 127 11.62 39.41 -19.65
N ALA A 128 11.66 38.23 -19.02
CA ALA A 128 10.83 37.10 -19.40
C ALA A 128 9.34 37.41 -19.39
N ARG A 129 8.90 38.28 -18.45
CA ARG A 129 7.50 38.72 -18.40
C ARG A 129 7.18 39.70 -19.54
N GLN A 130 8.10 40.60 -19.90
CA GLN A 130 7.94 41.52 -21.03
C GLN A 130 7.92 40.80 -22.36
N GLN A 131 8.77 39.79 -22.53
CA GLN A 131 8.89 39.00 -23.76
C GLN A 131 7.93 37.82 -23.84
N GLY A 132 7.02 37.68 -22.88
CA GLY A 132 6.06 36.57 -22.86
C GLY A 132 6.72 35.19 -22.72
N LEU A 133 7.96 35.11 -22.20
CA LEU A 133 8.68 33.87 -21.95
C LEU A 133 8.12 33.17 -20.71
N SER A 134 6.85 32.87 -20.73
CA SER A 134 6.23 32.01 -19.73
C SER A 134 6.03 30.61 -20.36
N ARG A 135 6.18 29.58 -19.56
CA ARG A 135 5.78 28.24 -19.98
C ARG A 135 4.34 28.33 -20.53
N VAL A 136 4.19 27.85 -21.77
CA VAL A 136 2.94 27.85 -22.51
C VAL A 136 1.75 27.62 -21.59
N GLU A 137 0.75 28.46 -21.80
CA GLU A 137 -0.64 28.36 -21.34
C GLU A 137 -0.90 27.28 -20.29
N ARG A 138 -1.04 27.71 -19.07
CA ARG A 138 -1.80 26.90 -18.11
C ARG A 138 -3.12 26.58 -18.80
N LYS A 139 -3.26 25.34 -19.26
CA LYS A 139 -4.55 24.83 -19.75
C LYS A 139 -5.60 25.39 -18.80
N ARG A 140 -6.58 26.10 -19.35
CA ARG A 140 -7.68 26.62 -18.53
C ARG A 140 -8.29 25.42 -17.84
N MET A 141 -8.03 25.26 -16.54
CA MET A 141 -8.63 24.20 -15.75
C MET A 141 -10.06 24.65 -15.44
N ILE A 142 -11.00 24.02 -16.08
CA ILE A 142 -12.41 24.13 -15.70
C ILE A 142 -12.51 23.42 -14.33
N ARG A 143 -12.90 24.18 -13.31
CA ARG A 143 -13.21 23.56 -12.01
C ARG A 143 -14.52 22.80 -12.14
N ILE A 144 -14.45 21.51 -11.94
CA ILE A 144 -15.64 20.67 -11.87
C ILE A 144 -16.02 20.61 -10.39
N GLU A 145 -17.13 21.25 -10.03
CA GLU A 145 -17.75 21.07 -8.73
C GLU A 145 -18.70 19.87 -8.82
N LEU A 146 -18.51 18.91 -7.93
CA LEU A 146 -19.32 17.70 -7.91
C LEU A 146 -20.49 17.85 -6.92
N PRO A 147 -21.62 17.19 -7.17
CA PRO A 147 -22.74 17.20 -6.25
C PRO A 147 -22.37 16.56 -4.92
N PRO A 148 -23.14 16.86 -3.84
CA PRO A 148 -22.90 16.28 -2.53
C PRO A 148 -23.06 14.76 -2.55
N GLY A 149 -22.27 14.05 -1.75
CA GLY A 149 -22.31 12.60 -1.60
C GLY A 149 -21.76 11.80 -2.79
N LEU A 150 -21.16 12.45 -3.81
CA LEU A 150 -20.71 11.75 -5.00
C LEU A 150 -19.33 11.12 -4.83
N GLU A 151 -18.32 11.90 -4.43
CA GLU A 151 -16.92 11.45 -4.46
C GLU A 151 -16.14 11.84 -3.20
N THR A 152 -15.30 10.91 -2.71
CA THR A 152 -14.22 11.15 -1.76
C THR A 152 -12.88 10.88 -2.42
N GLN A 153 -11.99 11.86 -2.48
CA GLN A 153 -10.62 11.71 -2.99
C GLN A 153 -9.67 11.26 -1.89
N LEU A 154 -8.81 10.27 -2.20
CA LEU A 154 -7.87 9.67 -1.27
C LEU A 154 -6.42 9.85 -1.73
N ASP A 155 -5.52 10.12 -0.78
CA ASP A 155 -4.09 10.19 -1.03
C ASP A 155 -3.25 9.86 0.20
N TYR A 156 -1.97 9.50 -0.03
CA TYR A 156 -0.97 9.36 1.00
C TYR A 156 0.13 10.41 0.87
N GLY A 157 0.53 11.00 2.00
CA GLY A 157 1.69 11.88 2.07
C GLY A 157 2.66 11.49 3.17
N LYS A 158 3.97 11.45 2.87
CA LYS A 158 4.98 11.33 3.92
C LYS A 158 4.98 12.62 4.75
N VAL A 159 4.80 12.50 6.08
CA VAL A 159 4.69 13.67 6.97
C VAL A 159 5.87 13.84 7.92
N GLY A 160 6.58 12.77 8.25
CA GLY A 160 7.75 12.85 9.13
C GLY A 160 8.13 11.51 9.75
N THR A 161 8.64 11.56 10.98
CA THR A 161 9.01 10.39 11.77
C THR A 161 8.46 10.52 13.18
N LEU A 162 8.07 9.41 13.78
CA LEU A 162 7.63 9.30 15.16
C LEU A 162 8.30 8.09 15.81
N ARG A 163 8.55 8.16 17.13
CA ARG A 163 9.02 7.02 17.90
C ARG A 163 7.88 6.01 18.05
N ASP A 164 8.12 4.81 17.56
CA ASP A 164 7.24 3.67 17.81
C ASP A 164 7.65 3.03 19.13
N TRP A 165 6.90 3.28 20.19
CA TRP A 165 7.22 2.80 21.54
C TRP A 165 7.19 1.27 21.62
N ALA A 166 6.33 0.61 20.85
CA ALA A 166 6.26 -0.85 20.83
C ALA A 166 7.51 -1.51 20.21
N ARG A 167 8.19 -0.80 19.30
CA ARG A 167 9.41 -1.27 18.63
C ARG A 167 10.68 -0.60 19.14
N GLY A 168 10.57 0.41 20.00
CA GLY A 168 11.69 1.17 20.53
C GLY A 168 12.48 2.00 19.52
N ALA A 169 11.98 2.21 18.30
CA ALA A 169 12.68 2.85 17.19
C ALA A 169 11.85 3.96 16.53
N ALA A 170 12.52 4.94 15.91
CA ALA A 170 11.85 5.93 15.08
C ALA A 170 11.41 5.31 13.75
N ARG A 171 10.16 5.54 13.38
CA ARG A 171 9.58 5.06 12.12
C ARG A 171 9.06 6.23 11.29
N VAL A 172 9.08 6.05 9.98
CA VAL A 172 8.43 6.97 9.04
C VAL A 172 6.93 6.94 9.27
N VAL A 173 6.34 8.14 9.29
CA VAL A 173 4.88 8.33 9.40
C VAL A 173 4.36 8.86 8.08
N TRP A 174 3.25 8.30 7.67
CA TRP A 174 2.48 8.69 6.50
C TRP A 174 1.12 9.21 6.95
N ALA A 175 0.59 10.22 6.29
CA ALA A 175 -0.79 10.64 6.45
C ALA A 175 -1.64 10.02 5.34
N PHE A 176 -2.62 9.23 5.70
CA PHE A 176 -3.75 8.94 4.86
C PHE A 176 -4.69 10.15 4.90
N CYS A 177 -4.99 10.70 3.75
CA CYS A 177 -5.86 11.86 3.58
C CYS A 177 -7.09 11.48 2.77
N GLY A 178 -8.27 11.73 3.29
CA GLY A 178 -9.53 11.68 2.57
C GLY A 178 -10.15 13.07 2.52
N VAL A 179 -10.69 13.49 1.38
CA VAL A 179 -11.37 14.79 1.24
C VAL A 179 -12.67 14.59 0.49
N LEU A 180 -13.78 14.91 1.13
CA LEU A 180 -15.08 14.99 0.46
C LEU A 180 -15.04 16.07 -0.61
N THR A 181 -15.43 15.74 -1.84
CA THR A 181 -15.21 16.66 -2.96
C THR A 181 -16.20 17.81 -3.01
N HIS A 182 -17.34 17.69 -2.35
CA HIS A 182 -18.32 18.77 -2.20
C HIS A 182 -18.01 19.68 -1.02
N SER A 183 -18.10 19.19 0.20
CA SER A 183 -17.91 19.98 1.42
C SER A 183 -16.47 20.42 1.67
N ARG A 184 -15.49 19.73 1.09
CA ARG A 184 -14.04 19.91 1.39
C ARG A 184 -13.67 19.48 2.81
N LEU A 185 -14.57 18.81 3.54
CA LEU A 185 -14.26 18.30 4.86
C LEU A 185 -13.16 17.23 4.75
N PRO A 186 -12.02 17.40 5.41
CA PRO A 186 -10.94 16.44 5.34
C PRO A 186 -11.05 15.39 6.44
N TYR A 187 -10.46 14.24 6.16
CA TYR A 187 -10.10 13.21 7.11
C TYR A 187 -8.59 12.99 7.06
N VAL A 188 -7.95 12.88 8.21
CA VAL A 188 -6.52 12.55 8.31
C VAL A 188 -6.32 11.43 9.30
N GLN A 189 -5.54 10.43 8.89
CA GLN A 189 -5.04 9.39 9.78
C GLN A 189 -3.54 9.19 9.56
N PHE A 190 -2.76 9.28 10.62
CA PHE A 190 -1.34 8.96 10.59
C PHE A 190 -1.13 7.46 10.75
N VAL A 191 -0.27 6.88 9.90
CA VAL A 191 0.02 5.46 9.91
C VAL A 191 1.52 5.20 9.73
N PHE A 192 2.00 4.06 10.23
CA PHE A 192 3.39 3.63 10.03
C PHE A 192 3.60 2.81 8.76
N CYS A 193 2.55 2.31 8.12
CA CYS A 193 2.59 1.46 6.93
C CYS A 193 1.60 1.94 5.88
N GLN A 194 1.92 1.66 4.61
CA GLN A 194 1.06 1.93 3.45
C GLN A 194 0.67 0.61 2.75
N ASP A 195 0.64 -0.52 3.49
CA ASP A 195 0.21 -1.79 2.93
C ASP A 195 -1.32 -1.83 2.72
N GLY A 196 -1.79 -2.88 2.04
CA GLY A 196 -3.21 -3.00 1.70
C GLY A 196 -4.13 -3.05 2.92
N VAL A 197 -3.69 -3.69 4.01
CA VAL A 197 -4.47 -3.78 5.26
C VAL A 197 -4.59 -2.40 5.90
N SER A 198 -3.47 -1.66 6.01
CA SER A 198 -3.46 -0.30 6.56
C SER A 198 -4.31 0.66 5.72
N PHE A 199 -4.24 0.53 4.39
CA PHE A 199 -5.01 1.36 3.48
C PHE A 199 -6.53 1.14 3.65
N VAL A 200 -6.98 -0.13 3.56
CA VAL A 200 -8.40 -0.46 3.71
C VAL A 200 -8.90 -0.14 5.11
N GLY A 201 -8.08 -0.39 6.14
CA GLY A 201 -8.40 0.01 7.51
C GLY A 201 -8.60 1.53 7.66
N SER A 202 -7.77 2.33 6.99
CA SER A 202 -7.91 3.78 6.96
C SER A 202 -9.18 4.23 6.22
N VAL A 203 -9.56 3.53 5.13
CA VAL A 203 -10.83 3.78 4.43
C VAL A 203 -12.01 3.50 5.34
N VAL A 204 -12.03 2.36 6.05
CA VAL A 204 -13.11 2.02 7.00
C VAL A 204 -13.26 3.09 8.07
N LEU A 205 -12.17 3.49 8.72
CA LEU A 205 -12.18 4.54 9.74
C LEU A 205 -12.62 5.91 9.21
N MET A 206 -12.28 6.21 7.96
CA MET A 206 -12.73 7.43 7.28
C MET A 206 -14.26 7.42 7.05
N LEU A 207 -14.82 6.30 6.60
CA LEU A 207 -16.27 6.17 6.43
C LEU A 207 -17.00 6.31 7.76
N GLU A 208 -16.48 5.72 8.83
CA GLU A 208 -17.00 5.90 10.19
C GLU A 208 -16.93 7.37 10.66
N TYR A 209 -15.85 8.08 10.35
CA TYR A 209 -15.70 9.50 10.67
C TYR A 209 -16.73 10.38 9.94
N TYR A 210 -17.04 10.09 8.68
CA TYR A 210 -18.08 10.79 7.92
C TYR A 210 -19.49 10.29 8.23
N GLU A 211 -19.64 9.21 8.98
CA GLU A 211 -20.91 8.57 9.32
C GLU A 211 -21.68 8.11 8.06
N GLY A 212 -20.96 7.81 6.99
CA GLY A 212 -21.54 7.41 5.71
C GLY A 212 -20.52 7.26 4.60
N SER A 213 -20.96 6.77 3.46
CA SER A 213 -20.12 6.62 2.27
C SER A 213 -20.62 7.47 1.10
N THR A 214 -19.68 8.05 0.35
CA THR A 214 -19.95 8.61 -0.98
C THR A 214 -20.17 7.50 -2.00
N GLN A 215 -20.74 7.84 -3.15
CA GLN A 215 -20.94 6.88 -4.22
C GLN A 215 -19.62 6.32 -4.75
N PHE A 216 -18.58 7.18 -4.85
CA PHE A 216 -17.26 6.82 -5.33
C PHE A 216 -16.18 7.18 -4.31
N ILE A 217 -15.13 6.36 -4.26
CA ILE A 217 -13.85 6.73 -3.69
C ILE A 217 -12.80 6.73 -4.79
N SER A 218 -11.98 7.80 -4.85
CA SER A 218 -10.96 7.98 -5.89
C SER A 218 -9.55 7.93 -5.28
N PRO A 219 -8.98 6.73 -5.10
CA PRO A 219 -7.61 6.57 -4.62
C PRO A 219 -6.60 6.93 -5.71
N ASP A 220 -5.36 7.25 -5.30
CA ASP A 220 -4.23 7.28 -6.22
C ASP A 220 -3.86 5.86 -6.69
N ASN A 221 -3.09 5.78 -7.77
CA ASN A 221 -2.54 4.53 -8.30
C ASN A 221 -1.46 3.92 -7.37
N LEU A 222 -1.72 3.93 -6.06
CA LEU A 222 -0.89 3.27 -5.05
C LEU A 222 -1.09 1.76 -5.14
N LYS A 223 0.00 0.99 -5.05
CA LYS A 223 -0.06 -0.49 -5.05
C LYS A 223 -0.94 -1.08 -3.95
N SER A 224 -1.18 -0.33 -2.87
CA SER A 224 -2.08 -0.70 -1.78
C SER A 224 -3.56 -0.62 -2.16
N ALA A 225 -3.92 0.23 -3.13
CA ALA A 225 -5.28 0.39 -3.64
C ALA A 225 -5.45 -0.29 -4.99
N VAL A 226 -4.45 -0.18 -5.87
CA VAL A 226 -4.49 -0.63 -7.27
C VAL A 226 -3.32 -1.58 -7.52
N ILE A 227 -3.61 -2.82 -7.86
CA ILE A 227 -2.59 -3.86 -8.15
C ILE A 227 -1.92 -3.57 -9.48
N LYS A 228 -2.70 -3.19 -10.49
CA LYS A 228 -2.25 -2.90 -11.83
C LYS A 228 -2.97 -1.64 -12.34
N PRO A 229 -2.27 -0.49 -12.36
CA PRO A 229 -2.86 0.74 -12.88
C PRO A 229 -3.00 0.64 -14.40
N ASP A 230 -4.22 0.74 -14.88
CA ASP A 230 -4.56 0.88 -16.28
C ASP A 230 -5.43 2.13 -16.47
N LEU A 231 -5.43 2.69 -17.68
CA LEU A 231 -6.21 3.90 -17.98
C LEU A 231 -7.72 3.62 -18.04
N TRP A 232 -8.10 2.37 -18.40
CA TRP A 232 -9.47 1.99 -18.70
C TRP A 232 -10.00 0.86 -17.83
N ASP A 233 -9.11 -0.01 -17.30
CA ASP A 233 -9.47 -1.17 -16.47
C ASP A 233 -8.43 -1.42 -15.35
N PRO A 234 -8.42 -0.60 -14.31
CA PRO A 234 -7.49 -0.76 -13.19
C PRO A 234 -7.84 -1.99 -12.34
N GLN A 235 -6.86 -2.85 -12.08
CA GLN A 235 -7.04 -3.96 -11.14
C GLN A 235 -6.96 -3.47 -9.70
N ILE A 236 -8.08 -3.50 -9.00
CA ILE A 236 -8.23 -3.06 -7.62
C ILE A 236 -7.71 -4.14 -6.65
N ASN A 237 -7.14 -3.72 -5.52
CA ASN A 237 -6.78 -4.62 -4.43
C ASN A 237 -8.02 -5.39 -3.93
N ARG A 238 -7.91 -6.72 -3.76
CA ARG A 238 -9.04 -7.58 -3.37
C ARG A 238 -9.72 -7.12 -2.08
N ALA A 239 -8.96 -6.79 -1.04
CA ALA A 239 -9.52 -6.32 0.22
C ALA A 239 -10.29 -5.00 0.06
N LEU A 240 -9.81 -4.10 -0.83
CA LEU A 240 -10.52 -2.85 -1.15
C LEU A 240 -11.81 -3.14 -1.93
N GLY A 241 -11.77 -4.10 -2.85
CA GLY A 241 -12.97 -4.55 -3.59
C GLY A 241 -14.06 -5.09 -2.65
N GLU A 242 -13.67 -5.98 -1.71
CA GLU A 242 -14.60 -6.49 -0.69
C GLU A 242 -15.16 -5.36 0.20
N ALA A 243 -14.32 -4.41 0.62
CA ALA A 243 -14.79 -3.27 1.41
C ALA A 243 -15.75 -2.37 0.59
N ALA A 244 -15.46 -2.17 -0.69
CA ALA A 244 -16.31 -1.38 -1.58
C ALA A 244 -17.70 -2.03 -1.75
N GLU A 245 -17.74 -3.35 -1.93
CA GLU A 245 -18.98 -4.12 -2.00
C GLU A 245 -19.76 -4.04 -0.68
N HIS A 246 -19.08 -4.26 0.46
CA HIS A 246 -19.68 -4.20 1.79
C HIS A 246 -20.33 -2.84 2.09
N TYR A 247 -19.67 -1.73 1.75
CA TYR A 247 -20.19 -0.38 1.96
C TYR A 247 -21.03 0.17 0.78
N GLY A 248 -21.22 -0.62 -0.27
CA GLY A 248 -22.01 -0.25 -1.44
C GLY A 248 -21.47 0.96 -2.20
N LEU A 249 -20.15 1.14 -2.23
CA LEU A 249 -19.46 2.21 -2.95
C LEU A 249 -18.69 1.66 -4.16
N PHE A 250 -18.28 2.53 -5.06
CA PHE A 250 -17.43 2.18 -6.18
C PHE A 250 -16.02 2.75 -5.99
N VAL A 251 -15.02 2.00 -6.41
CA VAL A 251 -13.63 2.46 -6.46
C VAL A 251 -13.33 2.93 -7.87
N ASP A 252 -13.09 4.24 -8.02
CA ASP A 252 -12.73 4.86 -9.30
C ASP A 252 -11.31 5.45 -9.21
N PRO A 253 -10.26 4.66 -9.49
CA PRO A 253 -8.89 5.14 -9.41
C PRO A 253 -8.63 6.27 -10.39
N CYS A 254 -7.85 7.26 -9.96
CA CYS A 254 -7.47 8.39 -10.79
C CYS A 254 -6.71 7.93 -12.04
N ARG A 255 -7.01 8.52 -13.18
CA ARG A 255 -6.37 8.21 -14.46
C ARG A 255 -4.88 8.50 -14.42
N VAL A 256 -4.09 7.56 -14.95
CA VAL A 256 -2.63 7.69 -15.01
C VAL A 256 -2.22 8.97 -15.74
N GLY A 257 -1.37 9.80 -15.12
CA GLY A 257 -0.83 11.02 -15.72
C GLY A 257 -1.78 12.24 -15.74
N ARG A 258 -2.97 12.17 -15.12
CA ARG A 258 -3.89 13.30 -14.97
C ARG A 258 -4.02 13.75 -13.51
N SER A 259 -3.03 14.49 -13.02
CA SER A 259 -3.07 15.12 -11.69
C SER A 259 -4.24 16.10 -11.48
N THR A 260 -4.90 16.54 -12.58
CA THR A 260 -6.03 17.46 -12.52
C THR A 260 -7.27 16.84 -11.89
N ASP A 261 -7.42 15.53 -11.99
CA ASP A 261 -8.57 14.79 -11.47
C ASP A 261 -8.59 14.76 -9.94
N LYS A 262 -7.42 14.95 -9.30
CA LYS A 262 -7.16 14.79 -7.86
C LYS A 262 -6.81 16.08 -7.11
N GLY A 263 -7.03 17.21 -7.71
CA GLY A 263 -6.55 18.51 -7.21
C GLY A 263 -7.04 18.92 -5.82
N LYS A 264 -8.04 18.25 -5.24
CA LYS A 264 -8.60 18.58 -3.92
C LYS A 264 -7.76 17.96 -2.81
N VAL A 265 -7.53 16.65 -2.86
CA VAL A 265 -6.73 15.94 -1.84
C VAL A 265 -5.22 16.25 -1.96
N GLU A 266 -4.68 16.41 -3.18
CA GLU A 266 -3.27 16.80 -3.36
C GLU A 266 -2.92 18.13 -2.68
N ARG A 267 -3.86 19.07 -2.65
CA ARG A 267 -3.69 20.36 -1.94
C ARG A 267 -3.77 20.19 -0.43
N PHE A 268 -4.40 19.15 0.06
CA PHE A 268 -4.56 18.90 1.48
C PHE A 268 -3.35 18.15 2.08
N VAL A 269 -2.63 17.32 1.32
CA VAL A 269 -1.42 16.60 1.80
C VAL A 269 -0.37 17.52 2.43
N PRO A 270 -0.02 18.70 1.86
CA PRO A 270 0.88 19.66 2.53
C PRO A 270 0.33 20.15 3.86
N VAL A 271 -0.99 20.37 3.97
CA VAL A 271 -1.68 20.78 5.21
C VAL A 271 -1.57 19.69 6.27
N ALA A 272 -1.79 18.43 5.89
CA ALA A 272 -1.64 17.28 6.79
C ALA A 272 -0.19 17.12 7.30
N ARG A 273 0.80 17.47 6.47
CA ARG A 273 2.23 17.49 6.88
C ARG A 273 2.50 18.58 7.92
N GLU A 274 1.97 19.78 7.72
CA GLU A 274 2.07 20.87 8.67
C GLU A 274 1.36 20.54 9.98
N LEU A 275 0.16 19.96 9.90
CA LEU A 275 -0.61 19.48 11.05
C LEU A 275 0.20 18.47 11.87
N PHE A 276 0.81 17.46 11.24
CA PHE A 276 1.64 16.50 11.94
C PHE A 276 2.80 17.16 12.69
N GLY A 277 3.49 18.11 12.05
CA GLY A 277 4.57 18.89 12.66
C GLY A 277 4.09 19.70 13.87
N MET A 278 2.95 20.36 13.76
CA MET A 278 2.30 21.13 14.82
C MET A 278 1.91 20.21 16.00
N LEU A 279 1.20 19.12 15.74
CA LEU A 279 0.74 18.21 16.79
C LEU A 279 1.93 17.56 17.53
N LYS A 280 2.97 17.17 16.81
CA LYS A 280 4.19 16.64 17.42
C LYS A 280 4.91 17.66 18.29
N ALA A 281 4.88 18.95 17.93
CA ALA A 281 5.47 20.01 18.73
C ALA A 281 4.65 20.31 19.99
N LEU A 282 3.31 20.29 19.88
CA LEU A 282 2.40 20.52 21.01
C LEU A 282 2.35 19.31 21.97
N HIS A 283 2.50 18.09 21.44
CA HIS A 283 2.38 16.84 22.19
C HIS A 283 3.60 15.93 21.97
N PRO A 284 4.79 16.30 22.47
CA PRO A 284 6.06 15.60 22.15
C PRO A 284 6.13 14.15 22.67
N SER A 285 5.33 13.80 23.67
CA SER A 285 5.22 12.44 24.23
C SER A 285 4.08 11.62 23.66
N ALA A 286 3.22 12.20 22.82
CA ALA A 286 2.06 11.52 22.28
C ALA A 286 2.48 10.35 21.38
N ASP A 287 1.74 9.26 21.49
CA ASP A 287 1.83 8.14 20.57
C ASP A 287 1.04 8.40 19.28
N LEU A 288 1.07 7.43 18.36
CA LEU A 288 0.38 7.56 17.07
C LEU A 288 -1.15 7.63 17.23
N ALA A 289 -1.72 6.92 18.20
CA ALA A 289 -3.17 6.90 18.44
C ALA A 289 -3.65 8.25 19.00
N GLU A 290 -2.89 8.83 19.92
CA GLU A 290 -3.17 10.16 20.46
C GLU A 290 -3.07 11.25 19.38
N LEU A 291 -2.02 11.22 18.56
CA LEU A 291 -1.88 12.16 17.43
C LEU A 291 -3.04 12.03 16.45
N ASN A 292 -3.53 10.83 16.19
CA ASN A 292 -4.70 10.61 15.33
C ASN A 292 -5.97 11.21 15.94
N ARG A 293 -6.19 11.06 17.23
CA ARG A 293 -7.34 11.67 17.93
C ARG A 293 -7.31 13.20 17.81
N PHE A 294 -6.15 13.82 18.05
CA PHE A 294 -5.99 15.26 17.88
C PHE A 294 -6.18 15.71 16.43
N ALA A 295 -5.70 14.92 15.47
CA ALA A 295 -5.85 15.23 14.05
C ALA A 295 -7.32 15.22 13.62
N LEU A 296 -8.13 14.26 14.08
CA LEU A 296 -9.56 14.21 13.79
C LEU A 296 -10.33 15.38 14.42
N GLN A 297 -9.98 15.75 15.65
CA GLN A 297 -10.55 16.93 16.30
C GLN A 297 -10.21 18.19 15.51
N TRP A 298 -8.95 18.37 15.13
CA TRP A 298 -8.51 19.50 14.31
C TRP A 298 -9.23 19.56 12.96
N CYS A 299 -9.46 18.43 12.30
CA CYS A 299 -10.20 18.37 11.04
C CYS A 299 -11.63 18.93 11.17
N ARG A 300 -12.32 18.66 12.28
CA ARG A 300 -13.69 19.15 12.53
C ARG A 300 -13.72 20.57 13.08
N GLU A 301 -12.92 20.87 14.08
CA GLU A 301 -13.04 22.10 14.88
C GLU A 301 -12.23 23.26 14.32
N ASP A 302 -11.01 23.00 13.86
CA ASP A 302 -10.13 24.06 13.32
C ASP A 302 -10.30 24.22 11.81
N TYR A 303 -10.00 23.17 11.04
CA TYR A 303 -10.08 23.24 9.59
C TYR A 303 -11.51 23.31 9.10
N GLY A 304 -12.39 22.49 9.68
CA GLY A 304 -13.80 22.39 9.30
C GLY A 304 -14.59 23.67 9.55
N ARG A 305 -14.20 24.49 10.52
CA ARG A 305 -14.83 25.79 10.84
C ARG A 305 -14.16 26.99 10.20
N ARG A 306 -13.08 26.80 9.46
CA ARG A 306 -12.40 27.87 8.72
C ARG A 306 -13.06 28.08 7.38
N GLU A 307 -13.41 29.31 7.03
CA GLU A 307 -13.92 29.64 5.68
C GLU A 307 -12.97 29.13 4.59
N HIS A 308 -13.49 28.31 3.70
CA HIS A 308 -12.72 27.74 2.61
C HIS A 308 -12.60 28.75 1.47
N GLY A 309 -11.39 29.19 1.16
CA GLY A 309 -11.11 30.30 0.22
C GLY A 309 -11.61 30.11 -1.22
N THR A 310 -12.17 28.94 -1.57
CA THR A 310 -12.75 28.68 -2.88
C THR A 310 -14.28 28.66 -2.85
N THR A 311 -14.88 28.08 -1.81
CA THR A 311 -16.33 27.93 -1.70
C THR A 311 -16.99 29.10 -0.97
N GLY A 312 -16.24 29.83 -0.14
CA GLY A 312 -16.73 30.94 0.68
C GLY A 312 -17.60 30.49 1.85
N VAL A 313 -17.68 29.18 2.11
CA VAL A 313 -18.39 28.59 3.25
C VAL A 313 -17.41 27.71 4.04
N THR A 314 -17.75 27.38 5.29
CA THR A 314 -16.93 26.46 6.06
C THR A 314 -17.16 25.01 5.62
N PRO A 315 -16.14 24.12 5.65
CA PRO A 315 -16.34 22.72 5.33
C PRO A 315 -17.42 22.03 6.18
N MET A 316 -17.59 22.41 7.44
CA MET A 316 -18.61 21.84 8.31
C MET A 316 -20.02 22.26 7.88
N GLU A 317 -20.25 23.54 7.55
CA GLU A 317 -21.56 24.00 7.03
C GLU A 317 -21.90 23.28 5.72
N ALA A 318 -20.94 23.14 4.80
CA ALA A 318 -21.13 22.40 3.57
C ALA A 318 -21.35 20.90 3.81
N PHE A 319 -20.75 20.34 4.87
CA PHE A 319 -20.93 18.93 5.24
C PHE A 319 -22.32 18.66 5.80
N GLU A 320 -22.92 19.58 6.56
CA GLU A 320 -24.31 19.40 7.02
C GLU A 320 -25.30 19.29 5.83
N VAL A 321 -24.97 19.90 4.69
CA VAL A 321 -25.74 19.75 3.44
C VAL A 321 -25.41 18.41 2.75
N GLU A 322 -24.16 17.97 2.80
CA GLU A 322 -23.69 16.74 2.15
C GLU A 322 -24.07 15.47 2.94
N ARG A 323 -24.04 15.53 4.29
CA ARG A 323 -24.27 14.39 5.19
C ARG A 323 -25.55 13.59 4.89
N PRO A 324 -26.73 14.20 4.64
CA PRO A 324 -27.93 13.44 4.32
C PRO A 324 -27.88 12.69 2.99
N THR A 325 -26.94 13.02 2.10
CA THR A 325 -26.77 12.39 0.78
C THR A 325 -25.78 11.22 0.82
N LEU A 326 -25.04 11.06 1.93
CA LEU A 326 -24.17 9.91 2.11
C LEU A 326 -25.00 8.65 2.31
N LYS A 327 -24.52 7.52 1.78
CA LYS A 327 -25.12 6.21 2.04
C LYS A 327 -24.87 5.82 3.50
N ALA A 328 -25.88 5.33 4.16
CA ALA A 328 -25.76 4.79 5.52
C ALA A 328 -24.78 3.61 5.56
N LEU A 329 -23.97 3.54 6.59
CA LEU A 329 -23.07 2.41 6.80
C LEU A 329 -23.87 1.18 7.26
N PRO A 330 -23.45 -0.05 6.85
CA PRO A 330 -23.98 -1.28 7.39
C PRO A 330 -23.83 -1.35 8.91
N ALA A 331 -24.73 -2.08 9.58
CA ALA A 331 -24.66 -2.29 11.03
C ALA A 331 -23.40 -3.09 11.43
N GLU A 332 -22.97 -4.02 10.59
CA GLU A 332 -21.75 -4.79 10.81
C GLU A 332 -20.57 -4.03 10.22
N ARG A 333 -19.52 -3.88 11.04
CA ARG A 333 -18.27 -3.28 10.62
C ARG A 333 -17.50 -4.23 9.72
N PHE A 334 -16.95 -3.72 8.62
CA PHE A 334 -16.08 -4.52 7.76
C PHE A 334 -14.77 -4.90 8.46
N GLU A 335 -14.51 -6.20 8.57
CA GLU A 335 -13.24 -6.73 9.06
C GLU A 335 -12.25 -6.85 7.90
N VAL A 336 -11.16 -6.09 7.97
CA VAL A 336 -10.19 -5.97 6.88
C VAL A 336 -9.41 -7.27 6.71
N PRO A 337 -9.53 -7.98 5.58
CA PRO A 337 -8.79 -9.20 5.34
C PRO A 337 -7.34 -8.92 4.93
N GLU A 338 -6.44 -9.77 5.42
CA GLU A 338 -5.09 -9.84 4.88
C GLU A 338 -5.06 -10.81 3.69
N TRP A 339 -4.85 -10.29 2.48
CA TRP A 339 -4.70 -11.09 1.28
C TRP A 339 -3.23 -11.28 0.90
N LYS A 340 -2.81 -12.52 0.71
CA LYS A 340 -1.45 -12.87 0.25
C LYS A 340 -1.48 -13.94 -0.81
N HIS A 341 -0.65 -13.81 -1.83
CA HIS A 341 -0.42 -14.85 -2.82
C HIS A 341 0.73 -15.73 -2.34
N VAL A 342 0.45 -16.97 -1.97
CA VAL A 342 1.38 -17.91 -1.34
C VAL A 342 1.64 -19.11 -2.24
N SER A 343 2.84 -19.69 -2.15
CA SER A 343 3.21 -20.88 -2.90
C SER A 343 3.03 -22.12 -2.05
N VAL A 344 2.43 -23.15 -2.62
CA VAL A 344 2.38 -24.50 -2.05
C VAL A 344 3.68 -25.21 -2.40
N HIS A 345 4.37 -25.72 -1.40
CA HIS A 345 5.66 -26.37 -1.61
C HIS A 345 5.50 -27.67 -2.42
N ALA A 346 6.34 -27.84 -3.44
CA ALA A 346 6.23 -28.99 -4.35
C ALA A 346 6.58 -30.34 -3.69
N GLY A 347 7.41 -30.34 -2.64
CA GLY A 347 7.86 -31.54 -1.97
C GLY A 347 6.86 -32.10 -0.94
N ASP A 348 6.24 -31.24 -0.14
CA ASP A 348 5.50 -31.65 1.06
C ASP A 348 4.05 -31.17 1.12
N GLN A 349 3.54 -30.50 0.09
CA GLN A 349 2.14 -30.02 -0.02
C GLN A 349 1.76 -28.95 1.01
N PHE A 350 2.70 -28.37 1.76
CA PHE A 350 2.40 -27.32 2.69
C PHE A 350 2.65 -25.95 2.07
N LEU A 351 1.85 -24.99 2.45
CA LEU A 351 2.14 -23.59 2.32
C LEU A 351 2.48 -22.99 3.69
N THR A 352 3.17 -21.87 3.69
CA THR A 352 3.48 -21.13 4.92
C THR A 352 2.77 -19.78 4.90
N PHE A 353 1.99 -19.51 5.94
CA PHE A 353 1.35 -18.23 6.18
C PHE A 353 1.53 -17.82 7.65
N ASN A 354 2.00 -16.60 7.90
CA ASN A 354 2.22 -16.05 9.25
C ASN A 354 2.97 -17.02 10.20
N LYS A 355 4.07 -17.65 9.71
CA LYS A 355 4.91 -18.62 10.43
C LYS A 355 4.20 -19.91 10.83
N ARG A 356 3.05 -20.21 10.24
CA ARG A 356 2.29 -21.45 10.40
C ARG A 356 2.23 -22.19 9.06
N ARG A 357 2.11 -23.52 9.11
CA ARG A 357 2.09 -24.38 7.92
C ARG A 357 0.71 -24.99 7.74
N PHE A 358 0.25 -25.04 6.49
CA PHE A 358 -1.09 -25.51 6.13
C PHE A 358 -0.99 -26.49 4.97
N SER A 359 -1.63 -27.66 5.09
CA SER A 359 -1.65 -28.62 3.99
C SER A 359 -2.66 -28.23 2.92
N LEU A 360 -2.43 -28.72 1.72
CA LEU A 360 -3.41 -28.74 0.62
C LEU A 360 -3.34 -30.10 -0.11
N PRO A 361 -4.40 -30.50 -0.82
CA PRO A 361 -4.39 -31.71 -1.63
C PRO A 361 -3.22 -31.73 -2.62
N VAL A 362 -2.75 -32.93 -2.98
CA VAL A 362 -1.59 -33.16 -3.86
C VAL A 362 -1.69 -32.40 -5.19
N ALA A 363 -2.89 -32.18 -5.70
CA ALA A 363 -3.14 -31.43 -6.93
C ALA A 363 -2.61 -29.97 -6.89
N TRP A 364 -2.37 -29.42 -5.71
CA TRP A 364 -1.91 -28.03 -5.51
C TRP A 364 -0.40 -27.92 -5.33
N ARG A 365 0.35 -29.01 -5.36
CA ARG A 365 1.82 -28.99 -5.22
C ARG A 365 2.48 -28.11 -6.27
N GLY A 366 3.37 -27.24 -5.84
CA GLY A 366 4.09 -26.32 -6.71
C GLY A 366 3.26 -25.18 -7.28
N ARG A 367 1.96 -25.10 -7.01
CA ARG A 367 1.08 -24.01 -7.44
C ARG A 367 1.07 -22.86 -6.46
N ARG A 368 0.57 -21.73 -6.91
CA ARG A 368 0.31 -20.56 -6.06
C ARG A 368 -1.19 -20.42 -5.84
N VAL A 369 -1.56 -20.09 -4.61
CA VAL A 369 -2.94 -19.87 -4.18
C VAL A 369 -3.07 -18.54 -3.46
N TRP A 370 -4.27 -18.01 -3.39
CA TRP A 370 -4.57 -16.84 -2.59
C TRP A 370 -4.94 -17.26 -1.17
N ALA A 371 -4.31 -16.63 -0.19
CA ALA A 371 -4.62 -16.78 1.23
C ALA A 371 -5.34 -15.52 1.70
N ARG A 372 -6.56 -15.66 2.19
CA ARG A 372 -7.38 -14.62 2.84
C ARG A 372 -7.45 -14.91 4.32
N TYR A 373 -7.03 -13.97 5.13
CA TYR A 373 -7.03 -14.13 6.58
C TYR A 373 -7.83 -13.01 7.25
N VAL A 374 -8.86 -13.42 7.99
CA VAL A 374 -9.59 -12.61 8.97
C VAL A 374 -9.61 -13.45 10.24
N ALA A 375 -9.03 -12.95 11.32
CA ALA A 375 -8.84 -13.72 12.55
C ALA A 375 -10.18 -14.26 13.11
N PRO A 376 -10.27 -15.52 13.47
CA PRO A 376 -9.23 -16.56 13.45
C PRO A 376 -9.23 -17.44 12.19
N ILE A 377 -9.83 -17.02 11.08
CA ILE A 377 -10.11 -17.84 9.90
C ILE A 377 -9.09 -17.55 8.79
N LEU A 378 -8.43 -18.61 8.28
CA LEU A 378 -7.64 -18.61 7.06
C LEU A 378 -8.39 -19.35 5.96
N GLN A 379 -8.65 -18.69 4.86
CA GLN A 379 -9.26 -19.24 3.65
C GLN A 379 -8.24 -19.28 2.52
N LEU A 380 -8.23 -20.37 1.75
CA LEU A 380 -7.31 -20.56 0.62
C LEU A 380 -8.14 -20.67 -0.66
N PHE A 381 -7.79 -19.88 -1.68
CA PHE A 381 -8.54 -19.78 -2.92
C PHE A 381 -7.66 -20.06 -4.14
N ASP A 382 -8.25 -20.68 -5.16
CA ASP A 382 -7.78 -20.60 -6.55
C ASP A 382 -8.64 -19.57 -7.27
N ASN A 383 -8.03 -18.44 -7.59
CA ASN A 383 -8.77 -17.27 -8.08
C ASN A 383 -9.93 -16.88 -7.14
N GLU A 384 -11.17 -17.24 -7.47
CA GLU A 384 -12.37 -16.97 -6.67
C GLU A 384 -12.95 -18.22 -6.00
N GLN A 385 -12.44 -19.40 -6.36
CA GLN A 385 -12.93 -20.67 -5.81
C GLN A 385 -12.26 -21.00 -4.47
N LEU A 386 -13.04 -21.15 -3.42
CA LEU A 386 -12.55 -21.60 -2.11
C LEU A 386 -12.07 -23.05 -2.19
N ILE A 387 -10.78 -23.27 -1.91
CA ILE A 387 -10.15 -24.60 -1.85
C ILE A 387 -10.31 -25.18 -0.44
N ARG A 388 -9.96 -24.38 0.58
CA ARG A 388 -9.90 -24.84 1.97
C ARG A 388 -10.03 -23.69 2.96
N GLN A 389 -10.58 -24.00 4.12
CA GLN A 389 -10.66 -23.10 5.26
C GLN A 389 -10.03 -23.75 6.49
N TYR A 390 -9.30 -22.96 7.28
CA TYR A 390 -8.73 -23.34 8.56
C TYR A 390 -9.14 -22.36 9.64
N VAL A 391 -9.51 -22.87 10.81
CA VAL A 391 -9.69 -22.07 12.03
C VAL A 391 -8.39 -22.12 12.83
N LEU A 392 -7.78 -20.98 13.06
CA LEU A 392 -6.46 -20.87 13.69
C LEU A 392 -6.58 -20.74 15.21
N ASN A 393 -5.68 -21.37 15.94
CA ASN A 393 -5.47 -21.12 17.35
C ASN A 393 -4.01 -20.72 17.62
N ASP A 394 -3.75 -20.09 18.77
CA ASP A 394 -2.43 -19.49 19.04
C ASP A 394 -1.32 -20.53 19.29
N ARG A 395 -1.66 -21.72 19.70
CA ARG A 395 -0.71 -22.79 20.07
C ARG A 395 -0.29 -23.63 18.88
N GLN A 396 -1.17 -23.79 17.88
CA GLN A 396 -0.95 -24.69 16.75
C GLN A 396 -0.09 -24.03 15.67
N ARG A 397 0.96 -24.72 15.25
CA ARG A 397 1.90 -24.26 14.20
C ARG A 397 1.70 -24.98 12.87
N ILE A 398 1.11 -26.16 12.89
CA ILE A 398 0.91 -27.00 11.70
C ILE A 398 -0.56 -27.39 11.65
N TYR A 399 -1.21 -27.06 10.55
CA TYR A 399 -2.59 -27.40 10.24
C TYR A 399 -2.59 -28.32 9.03
N TRP A 400 -3.16 -29.50 9.16
CA TRP A 400 -3.19 -30.46 8.09
C TRP A 400 -4.46 -31.29 8.13
N VAL A 401 -4.83 -31.79 6.95
CA VAL A 401 -6.00 -32.63 6.75
C VAL A 401 -5.49 -33.99 6.30
N GLU A 402 -5.91 -35.04 6.98
CA GLU A 402 -5.40 -36.38 6.77
C GLU A 402 -5.58 -36.88 5.32
N GLN A 403 -6.71 -36.55 4.73
CA GLN A 403 -7.05 -36.93 3.36
C GLN A 403 -6.15 -36.34 2.29
N ASP A 404 -5.43 -35.24 2.59
CA ASP A 404 -4.49 -34.61 1.65
C ASP A 404 -3.28 -35.50 1.36
N PHE A 405 -2.97 -36.48 2.24
CA PHE A 405 -1.75 -37.26 2.20
C PHE A 405 -1.98 -38.74 1.88
N PRO A 406 -1.06 -39.39 1.13
CA PRO A 406 -1.03 -40.83 0.99
C PRO A 406 -0.92 -41.52 2.34
N ALA A 407 -1.38 -42.77 2.45
CA ALA A 407 -1.37 -43.55 3.69
C ALA A 407 0.02 -43.57 4.35
N GLU A 408 1.07 -43.69 3.57
CA GLU A 408 2.46 -43.68 4.04
C GLU A 408 2.86 -42.37 4.75
N VAL A 409 2.45 -41.21 4.19
CA VAL A 409 2.73 -39.91 4.76
C VAL A 409 1.90 -39.66 6.02
N ARG A 410 0.62 -40.15 6.00
CA ARG A 410 -0.28 -40.07 7.18
C ARG A 410 0.33 -40.77 8.39
N THR A 411 0.84 -41.98 8.18
CA THR A 411 1.54 -42.73 9.25
C THR A 411 2.73 -41.97 9.80
N MET A 412 3.51 -41.31 8.93
CA MET A 412 4.65 -40.52 9.34
C MET A 412 4.23 -39.28 10.15
N MET A 413 3.11 -38.64 9.79
CA MET A 413 2.61 -37.44 10.49
C MET A 413 1.98 -37.78 11.84
N ASN A 414 1.29 -38.93 11.96
CA ASN A 414 0.64 -39.37 13.20
C ASN A 414 1.61 -40.06 14.15
N GLY A 415 2.46 -40.99 13.64
CA GLY A 415 3.41 -41.76 14.42
C GLY A 415 4.85 -41.27 14.44
N GLY A 416 5.11 -40.18 13.70
CA GLY A 416 6.47 -39.71 13.44
C GLY A 416 7.26 -40.65 12.53
N TYR A 417 8.53 -40.32 12.33
CA TYR A 417 9.41 -41.14 11.50
C TYR A 417 9.62 -42.57 11.98
N PRO A 418 9.72 -42.85 13.28
CA PRO A 418 9.74 -44.21 13.81
C PRO A 418 8.47 -45.03 13.50
N GLY A 419 7.29 -44.41 13.65
CA GLY A 419 6.00 -45.08 13.33
C GLY A 419 5.88 -45.43 11.86
N TRP A 420 6.36 -44.56 10.97
CA TRP A 420 6.39 -44.86 9.53
C TRP A 420 7.32 -46.03 9.20
N ILE A 421 8.48 -46.16 9.87
CA ILE A 421 9.39 -47.31 9.70
C ILE A 421 8.70 -48.62 10.07
N LEU A 422 7.99 -48.64 11.20
CA LEU A 422 7.24 -49.83 11.62
C LEU A 422 6.13 -50.20 10.66
N GLU A 423 5.39 -49.21 10.18
CA GLU A 423 4.31 -49.46 9.23
C GLU A 423 4.83 -50.05 7.90
N LYS A 424 5.95 -49.50 7.38
CA LYS A 424 6.62 -50.10 6.23
C LYS A 424 7.09 -51.51 6.50
N GLY A 425 7.61 -51.76 7.70
CA GLY A 425 8.04 -53.09 8.14
C GLY A 425 6.91 -54.13 8.17
N ARG A 426 5.68 -53.71 8.47
CA ARG A 426 4.51 -54.59 8.42
C ARG A 426 4.28 -55.22 7.03
N GLY A 427 4.57 -54.45 5.97
CA GLY A 427 4.51 -54.94 4.61
C GLY A 427 5.55 -56.04 4.29
N TYR A 428 6.56 -56.22 5.16
CA TYR A 428 7.63 -57.23 4.99
C TYR A 428 7.45 -58.45 5.91
N GLY A 429 6.49 -58.45 6.85
CA GLY A 429 6.20 -59.54 7.73
C GLY A 429 6.35 -59.23 9.23
N LEU A 430 5.81 -60.10 10.06
CA LEU A 430 5.77 -59.91 11.50
C LEU A 430 7.17 -59.84 12.14
N ALA A 431 8.09 -60.73 11.74
CA ALA A 431 9.44 -60.77 12.27
C ALA A 431 10.24 -59.47 11.91
N ALA A 432 9.98 -58.91 10.74
CA ALA A 432 10.58 -57.62 10.34
C ALA A 432 10.14 -56.47 11.26
N VAL A 433 8.84 -56.37 11.55
CA VAL A 433 8.30 -55.36 12.47
C VAL A 433 8.89 -55.52 13.87
N GLU A 434 8.92 -56.71 14.39
CA GLU A 434 9.43 -57.00 15.73
C GLU A 434 10.93 -56.65 15.84
N LEU A 435 11.71 -56.97 14.81
CA LEU A 435 13.13 -56.58 14.78
C LEU A 435 13.29 -55.06 14.74
N LEU A 436 12.54 -54.36 13.84
CA LEU A 436 12.60 -52.91 13.75
C LEU A 436 12.14 -52.23 15.05
N ALA A 437 11.10 -52.74 15.71
CA ALA A 437 10.65 -52.24 16.99
C ALA A 437 11.71 -52.41 18.09
N SER A 438 12.44 -53.52 18.13
CA SER A 438 13.53 -53.76 19.08
C SER A 438 14.70 -52.78 18.84
N VAL A 439 14.98 -52.48 17.60
CA VAL A 439 16.05 -51.52 17.24
C VAL A 439 15.67 -50.07 17.61
N LEU A 440 14.37 -49.73 17.51
CA LEU A 440 13.90 -48.38 17.86
C LEU A 440 13.87 -48.13 19.38
N GLN A 441 13.89 -49.16 20.22
CA GLN A 441 14.00 -48.99 21.65
C GLN A 441 15.46 -48.83 22.11
N PRO A 442 15.76 -48.11 23.22
CA PRO A 442 14.85 -47.27 24.02
C PRO A 442 14.64 -45.84 23.44
N HIS A 443 15.35 -45.44 22.39
CA HIS A 443 15.36 -44.09 21.86
C HIS A 443 14.96 -44.10 20.37
N ALA A 444 13.67 -44.13 20.11
CA ALA A 444 13.13 -44.31 18.77
C ALA A 444 13.69 -43.33 17.71
N TYR A 445 13.77 -42.03 18.03
CA TYR A 445 14.26 -41.03 17.06
C TYR A 445 15.79 -41.12 16.85
N LEU A 446 16.58 -41.44 17.90
CA LEU A 446 18.01 -41.62 17.78
C LEU A 446 18.37 -42.85 16.93
N ASN A 447 17.57 -43.90 17.06
CA ASN A 447 17.76 -45.15 16.35
C ASN A 447 17.05 -45.22 14.99
N ALA A 448 16.23 -44.22 14.66
CA ALA A 448 15.46 -44.19 13.42
C ALA A 448 16.31 -44.35 12.15
N ARG A 449 17.51 -43.76 12.14
CA ARG A 449 18.45 -43.88 11.02
C ARG A 449 18.95 -45.33 10.84
N ARG A 450 19.19 -46.05 11.93
CA ARG A 450 19.59 -47.47 11.90
C ARG A 450 18.43 -48.35 11.44
N ALA A 451 17.27 -48.16 12.05
CA ALA A 451 16.05 -48.88 11.66
C ALA A 451 15.69 -48.65 10.16
N ARG A 452 15.86 -47.41 9.66
CA ARG A 452 15.71 -47.10 8.24
C ARG A 452 16.68 -47.90 7.35
N GLY A 453 17.96 -47.92 7.72
CA GLY A 453 18.98 -48.68 7.00
C GLY A 453 18.66 -50.19 6.98
N MET A 454 18.09 -50.73 8.08
CA MET A 454 17.60 -52.12 8.11
C MET A 454 16.40 -52.33 7.19
N LEU A 455 15.43 -51.38 7.22
CA LEU A 455 14.26 -51.43 6.35
C LEU A 455 14.64 -51.46 4.87
N ASP A 456 15.63 -50.66 4.46
CA ASP A 456 16.11 -50.60 3.08
C ASP A 456 16.79 -51.93 2.67
N ILE A 457 17.51 -52.61 3.58
CA ILE A 457 18.07 -53.94 3.35
C ILE A 457 16.97 -54.99 3.28
N MET A 458 15.99 -54.95 4.19
CA MET A 458 14.84 -55.84 4.19
C MET A 458 14.06 -55.78 2.87
N ALA A 459 13.95 -54.57 2.28
CA ALA A 459 13.24 -54.37 1.00
C ALA A 459 13.80 -55.24 -0.14
N THR A 460 15.09 -55.58 -0.11
CA THR A 460 15.74 -56.38 -1.16
C THR A 460 15.65 -57.88 -0.92
N HIS A 461 15.25 -58.30 0.30
CA HIS A 461 15.23 -59.74 0.70
C HIS A 461 13.84 -60.26 1.11
N HIS A 462 12.85 -59.36 1.35
CA HIS A 462 11.51 -59.75 1.74
C HIS A 462 10.88 -60.68 0.69
N GLY A 463 10.03 -61.62 1.14
CA GLY A 463 9.43 -62.64 0.27
C GLY A 463 10.34 -63.84 -0.06
N ARG A 464 11.58 -63.86 0.41
CA ARG A 464 12.48 -64.99 0.31
C ARG A 464 12.24 -66.00 1.45
N PRO A 465 12.33 -67.32 1.22
CA PRO A 465 12.04 -68.31 2.25
C PRO A 465 12.80 -68.16 3.56
N TYR A 466 14.04 -67.68 3.52
CA TYR A 466 14.90 -67.49 4.68
C TYR A 466 14.66 -66.18 5.43
N PHE A 467 13.86 -65.27 4.88
CA PHE A 467 13.77 -63.89 5.39
C PHE A 467 13.21 -63.82 6.81
N GLU A 468 12.07 -64.44 7.08
CA GLU A 468 11.43 -64.44 8.39
C GLU A 468 12.32 -65.05 9.46
N GLU A 469 12.94 -66.22 9.17
CA GLU A 469 13.86 -66.90 10.08
C GLU A 469 15.08 -65.99 10.42
N VAL A 470 15.67 -65.33 9.43
CA VAL A 470 16.80 -64.45 9.64
C VAL A 470 16.40 -63.22 10.47
N CYS A 471 15.25 -62.65 10.27
CA CYS A 471 14.74 -61.53 11.05
C CYS A 471 14.50 -61.95 12.53
N GLN A 472 13.89 -63.11 12.77
CA GLN A 472 13.73 -63.65 14.13
C GLN A 472 15.07 -63.93 14.82
N ARG A 473 16.02 -64.53 14.11
CA ARG A 473 17.37 -64.77 14.60
C ARG A 473 18.15 -63.45 14.87
N ALA A 474 17.97 -62.43 14.02
CA ALA A 474 18.54 -61.13 14.22
C ALA A 474 17.98 -60.46 15.48
N LYS A 475 16.66 -60.57 15.70
CA LYS A 475 16.00 -60.08 16.91
C LYS A 475 16.53 -60.78 18.17
N SER A 476 16.55 -62.13 18.16
CA SER A 476 17.03 -62.90 19.31
C SER A 476 18.51 -62.63 19.68
N ARG A 477 19.30 -62.21 18.71
CA ARG A 477 20.71 -61.79 18.90
C ARG A 477 20.89 -60.31 19.14
N SER A 478 19.82 -59.54 19.33
CA SER A 478 19.83 -58.09 19.54
C SER A 478 20.62 -57.34 18.47
N VAL A 479 20.45 -57.73 17.21
CA VAL A 479 21.17 -57.09 16.10
C VAL A 479 20.61 -55.68 15.87
N VAL A 480 21.44 -54.66 16.05
CA VAL A 480 21.07 -53.24 15.90
C VAL A 480 21.76 -52.55 14.72
N LEU A 481 22.70 -53.21 14.06
CA LEU A 481 23.46 -52.65 12.95
C LEU A 481 22.97 -53.17 11.60
N PRO A 482 22.64 -52.28 10.64
CA PRO A 482 22.20 -52.67 9.27
C PRO A 482 23.21 -53.57 8.57
N ALA A 483 24.51 -53.30 8.69
CA ALA A 483 25.56 -54.13 8.08
C ALA A 483 25.59 -55.57 8.60
N THR A 484 25.23 -55.80 9.88
CA THR A 484 25.13 -57.15 10.44
C THR A 484 23.92 -57.90 9.90
N LEU A 485 22.76 -57.24 9.84
CA LEU A 485 21.56 -57.80 9.21
C LEU A 485 21.81 -58.16 7.75
N LYS A 486 22.47 -57.28 6.99
CA LYS A 486 22.85 -57.51 5.57
C LYS A 486 23.64 -58.79 5.44
N ARG A 487 24.73 -58.94 6.23
CA ARG A 487 25.55 -60.16 6.20
C ARG A 487 24.80 -61.43 6.54
N MET A 488 23.84 -61.34 7.52
CA MET A 488 23.02 -62.49 7.87
C MET A 488 22.08 -62.92 6.75
N LEU A 489 21.47 -61.97 6.04
CA LEU A 489 20.57 -62.22 4.93
C LEU A 489 21.35 -62.76 3.72
N GLU A 490 22.49 -62.17 3.39
CA GLU A 490 23.39 -62.63 2.31
C GLU A 490 23.90 -64.06 2.58
N ALA A 491 24.33 -64.37 3.81
CA ALA A 491 24.77 -65.70 4.17
C ALA A 491 23.65 -66.73 4.09
N ALA A 492 22.38 -66.34 4.45
CA ALA A 492 21.23 -67.23 4.32
C ALA A 492 20.85 -67.43 2.84
N ALA A 493 21.02 -66.39 1.99
CA ALA A 493 20.76 -66.51 0.55
C ALA A 493 21.74 -67.46 -0.18
N GLN A 494 22.99 -67.63 0.35
CA GLN A 494 24.03 -68.52 -0.22
C GLN A 494 23.90 -69.96 0.30
N ARG A 495 23.07 -70.23 1.31
CA ARG A 495 22.83 -71.61 1.74
C ARG A 495 22.06 -72.32 0.66
N PRO A 496 22.52 -73.52 0.18
CA PRO A 496 21.72 -74.32 -0.71
C PRO A 496 20.42 -74.66 0.02
N ILE A 497 19.29 -74.41 -0.62
CA ILE A 497 18.00 -74.87 -0.19
C ILE A 497 18.06 -76.39 -0.39
N PHE A 498 18.45 -77.14 0.63
CA PHE A 498 18.17 -78.55 0.65
C PHE A 498 16.63 -78.67 0.70
N GLN A 499 16.03 -78.84 -0.45
CA GLN A 499 14.66 -79.32 -0.54
C GLN A 499 14.66 -80.81 0.00
N HIS A 500 14.58 -80.90 1.33
CA HIS A 500 14.13 -82.14 1.90
C HIS A 500 12.57 -82.19 1.89
N GLU A 501 12.06 -82.20 0.70
CA GLU A 501 10.76 -82.89 0.45
C GLU A 501 11.10 -84.23 -0.13
N LEU A 502 11.68 -85.12 0.69
CA LEU A 502 11.36 -86.53 0.54
C LEU A 502 9.96 -86.66 1.12
N PRO A 503 9.00 -87.11 0.31
CA PRO A 503 7.66 -87.40 0.85
C PRO A 503 7.86 -88.34 2.04
N LEU A 504 7.17 -88.08 3.16
CA LEU A 504 7.22 -88.90 4.39
C LEU A 504 6.90 -90.38 4.08
N SER A 505 6.25 -90.67 2.98
CA SER A 505 6.00 -92.02 2.46
C SER A 505 7.29 -92.76 2.00
N GLU A 506 8.29 -92.05 1.39
CA GLU A 506 9.53 -92.70 0.94
C GLU A 506 10.53 -92.84 2.09
N LEU A 507 10.57 -91.91 3.00
CA LEU A 507 11.38 -92.05 4.23
C LEU A 507 10.79 -93.12 5.14
N GLY A 508 9.50 -93.23 5.26
CA GLY A 508 8.82 -94.30 5.98
C GLY A 508 9.04 -95.72 5.37
N ALA A 509 9.05 -95.80 4.03
CA ALA A 509 9.34 -97.03 3.34
C ALA A 509 10.78 -97.55 3.48
N GLN A 510 11.74 -96.62 3.58
CA GLN A 510 13.16 -96.93 3.81
C GLN A 510 13.50 -97.22 5.25
N MET A 511 12.71 -96.83 6.24
CA MET A 511 12.94 -97.06 7.66
C MET A 511 12.13 -98.20 8.26
N VAL A 512 11.14 -98.72 7.56
CA VAL A 512 10.43 -99.89 8.02
C VAL A 512 11.21 -101.17 7.63
N ARG A 513 12.05 -101.63 8.52
CA ARG A 513 12.54 -103.00 8.45
C ARG A 513 11.34 -103.92 8.57
N ASP A 514 11.33 -104.93 7.69
CA ASP A 514 10.33 -105.92 7.66
C ASP A 514 10.13 -106.52 9.08
N ILE A 515 8.88 -106.56 9.55
CA ILE A 515 8.52 -107.01 10.89
C ILE A 515 9.03 -108.42 11.15
N ARG A 516 9.34 -109.22 10.10
CA ARG A 516 9.99 -110.55 10.18
C ARG A 516 11.42 -110.48 10.72
N TYR A 517 12.03 -109.24 10.81
CA TYR A 517 13.37 -109.15 11.38
C TYR A 517 13.41 -109.10 12.90
N TYR A 518 12.23 -109.05 13.53
CA TYR A 518 12.06 -109.05 15.01
C TYR A 518 11.31 -110.28 15.55
N THR A 519 11.00 -111.29 14.72
CA THR A 519 10.32 -112.54 15.09
C THR A 519 11.16 -113.79 14.90
N ASN A 520 12.48 -113.71 15.21
CA ASN A 520 13.35 -114.88 15.45
C ASN A 520 14.00 -114.75 16.78
#